data_c3c8db7e19124fb0d32b81214131decf
#
_entry.id   c3c8db7e19124fb0d32b81214131decf
#
_cell.length_a   1.000
_cell.length_b   1.000
_cell.length_c   1.000
_cell.angle_alpha   90.00
_cell.angle_beta   90.00
_cell.angle_gamma   90.00
#
_symmetry.space_group_name_H-M   'P 1'
#
loop_
_entity.id
_entity.type
_entity.pdbx_description
1 polymer ?
#
loop_
_entity_poly.entity_id
_entity_poly.type
_entity_poly.pdbx_seq_one_letter_code
_entity_poly.pdbx_strand_id
1 'polypeptide(L)'
;QLQHAGSEGDEKVAGHPLKAASAIPASNGRNTPLAITTEEIYELIESYGDAALRAQKAGADAVEVHCAHGYLVSSFISQRTNKRVDEFGGCFENRMRLPRLIIENIRKKVGNSLAILCRINSTDDVPGGIDVHDSSVIAAYLEDCGIDGLHVSRSRHIHDEYMWAPTTLHAGF
;
A
#
# COMPACT_ATOMS: atom_id res chain seq x y z
N GLN A 1 -8.42 3.84 -8.79
CA GLN A 1 -7.46 3.40 -7.78
C GLN A 1 -6.71 4.61 -7.22
N LEU A 2 -6.54 4.67 -5.90
CA LEU A 2 -5.76 5.68 -5.19
C LEU A 2 -4.38 5.10 -4.86
N GLN A 3 -3.32 5.76 -5.36
CA GLN A 3 -1.96 5.24 -5.29
C GLN A 3 -0.94 6.36 -5.08
N HIS A 4 0.14 6.02 -4.38
CA HIS A 4 1.37 6.81 -4.32
C HIS A 4 2.55 5.88 -4.62
N ALA A 5 3.35 6.23 -5.63
CA ALA A 5 4.40 5.34 -6.16
C ALA A 5 5.49 4.96 -5.14
N GLY A 6 5.71 5.79 -4.12
CA GLY A 6 6.73 5.50 -3.12
C GLY A 6 8.13 5.42 -3.73
N SER A 7 8.93 4.46 -3.29
CA SER A 7 10.28 4.18 -3.81
C SER A 7 10.31 3.71 -5.27
N GLU A 8 9.18 3.24 -5.79
CA GLU A 8 9.08 2.68 -7.15
C GLU A 8 8.83 3.77 -8.23
N GLY A 9 8.73 5.02 -7.82
CA GLY A 9 8.62 6.16 -8.72
C GLY A 9 9.90 6.44 -9.51
N ASP A 10 9.85 7.49 -10.31
CA ASP A 10 11.02 8.04 -11.00
C ASP A 10 11.23 9.49 -10.52
N GLU A 11 12.38 9.76 -9.87
CA GLU A 11 12.72 11.08 -9.35
C GLU A 11 12.79 12.16 -10.44
N LYS A 12 13.21 11.77 -11.66
CA LYS A 12 13.28 12.72 -12.78
C LYS A 12 11.88 13.16 -13.23
N VAL A 13 10.91 12.24 -13.16
CA VAL A 13 9.51 12.52 -13.49
C VAL A 13 8.82 13.27 -12.34
N ALA A 14 9.10 12.85 -11.10
CA ALA A 14 8.54 13.49 -9.91
C ALA A 14 9.07 14.90 -9.68
N GLY A 15 10.31 15.17 -10.09
CA GLY A 15 10.98 16.48 -9.86
C GLY A 15 11.42 16.70 -8.41
N HIS A 16 11.35 15.68 -7.56
CA HIS A 16 11.74 15.70 -6.16
C HIS A 16 12.16 14.31 -5.69
N PRO A 17 12.89 14.20 -4.55
CA PRO A 17 13.24 12.92 -3.95
C PRO A 17 12.01 12.08 -3.65
N LEU A 18 12.10 10.78 -3.91
CA LEU A 18 11.04 9.82 -3.59
C LEU A 18 10.92 9.62 -2.09
N LYS A 19 9.73 9.23 -1.63
CA LYS A 19 9.42 8.96 -0.22
C LYS A 19 8.98 7.50 -0.05
N ALA A 20 9.37 6.89 1.08
CA ALA A 20 8.92 5.55 1.48
C ALA A 20 8.84 5.47 3.01
N ALA A 21 8.38 4.33 3.54
CA ALA A 21 8.36 4.11 4.99
C ALA A 21 9.76 4.28 5.61
N SER A 22 10.80 3.81 4.93
CA SER A 22 12.20 3.90 5.35
C SER A 22 13.12 4.12 4.13
N ALA A 23 14.33 4.64 4.38
CA ALA A 23 15.34 4.90 3.35
C ALA A 23 16.02 3.59 2.89
N ILE A 24 15.23 2.69 2.31
CA ILE A 24 15.71 1.41 1.76
C ILE A 24 15.69 1.52 0.24
N PRO A 25 16.78 1.15 -0.46
CA PRO A 25 16.83 1.20 -1.91
C PRO A 25 15.66 0.44 -2.54
N ALA A 26 15.08 1.02 -3.59
CA ALA A 26 14.08 0.34 -4.41
C ALA A 26 14.67 -0.95 -4.99
N SER A 27 13.82 -1.93 -5.29
CA SER A 27 14.28 -3.24 -5.77
C SER A 27 15.03 -3.17 -7.10
N ASN A 28 14.67 -2.19 -7.93
CA ASN A 28 15.34 -1.93 -9.19
C ASN A 28 16.71 -1.25 -9.04
N GLY A 29 17.14 -0.93 -7.79
CA GLY A 29 18.42 -0.27 -7.49
C GLY A 29 18.55 1.17 -8.01
N ARG A 30 17.49 1.75 -8.57
CA ARG A 30 17.56 3.09 -9.19
C ARG A 30 17.63 4.22 -8.19
N ASN A 31 16.90 4.10 -7.07
CA ASN A 31 16.74 5.19 -6.12
C ASN A 31 16.80 4.67 -4.68
N THR A 32 17.31 5.49 -3.78
CA THR A 32 17.12 5.33 -2.33
C THR A 32 16.18 6.44 -1.87
N PRO A 33 14.94 6.14 -1.51
CA PRO A 33 13.97 7.14 -1.09
C PRO A 33 14.38 7.77 0.24
N LEU A 34 13.84 8.94 0.53
CA LEU A 34 13.84 9.49 1.87
C LEU A 34 12.75 8.81 2.72
N ALA A 35 13.02 8.59 4.00
CA ALA A 35 11.96 8.20 4.93
C ALA A 35 10.96 9.37 5.06
N ILE A 36 9.67 9.08 4.83
CA ILE A 36 8.60 10.07 5.01
C ILE A 36 8.47 10.42 6.50
N THR A 37 8.28 11.70 6.83
CA THR A 37 8.11 12.14 8.22
C THR A 37 6.71 11.83 8.74
N THR A 38 6.51 11.89 10.05
CA THR A 38 5.19 11.68 10.65
C THR A 38 4.19 12.74 10.21
N GLU A 39 4.61 13.98 10.09
CA GLU A 39 3.78 15.08 9.61
C GLU A 39 3.32 14.85 8.16
N GLU A 40 4.26 14.47 7.29
CA GLU A 40 3.96 14.13 5.88
C GLU A 40 3.02 12.91 5.77
N ILE A 41 3.09 11.94 6.71
CA ILE A 41 2.16 10.81 6.75
C ILE A 41 0.73 11.30 7.00
N TYR A 42 0.52 12.20 7.95
CA TYR A 42 -0.81 12.75 8.22
C TYR A 42 -1.34 13.60 7.05
N GLU A 43 -0.49 14.38 6.38
CA GLU A 43 -0.86 15.10 5.15
C GLU A 43 -1.26 14.13 4.01
N LEU A 44 -0.54 13.01 3.90
CA LEU A 44 -0.84 11.95 2.94
C LEU A 44 -2.22 11.32 3.22
N ILE A 45 -2.53 11.01 4.49
CA ILE A 45 -3.83 10.46 4.90
C ILE A 45 -4.97 11.41 4.48
N GLU A 46 -4.82 12.72 4.72
CA GLU A 46 -5.78 13.73 4.29
C GLU A 46 -5.94 13.75 2.77
N SER A 47 -4.82 13.66 2.03
CA SER A 47 -4.82 13.63 0.57
C SER A 47 -5.57 12.44 -0.03
N TYR A 48 -5.48 11.26 0.59
CA TYR A 48 -6.25 10.06 0.19
C TYR A 48 -7.75 10.29 0.40
N GLY A 49 -8.15 10.84 1.54
CA GLY A 49 -9.55 11.17 1.80
C GLY A 49 -10.11 12.19 0.81
N ASP A 50 -9.34 13.23 0.50
CA ASP A 50 -9.73 14.25 -0.48
C ASP A 50 -9.82 13.69 -1.91
N ALA A 51 -8.94 12.76 -2.26
CA ALA A 51 -8.99 12.07 -3.55
C ALA A 51 -10.25 11.19 -3.66
N ALA A 52 -10.61 10.47 -2.60
CA ALA A 52 -11.84 9.68 -2.56
C ALA A 52 -13.10 10.57 -2.67
N LEU A 53 -13.11 11.71 -1.98
CA LEU A 53 -14.22 12.67 -2.09
C LEU A 53 -14.36 13.26 -3.51
N ARG A 54 -13.22 13.51 -4.19
CA ARG A 54 -13.26 13.93 -5.61
C ARG A 54 -13.80 12.82 -6.52
N ALA A 55 -13.40 11.57 -6.29
CA ALA A 55 -13.92 10.42 -7.03
C ALA A 55 -15.43 10.25 -6.84
N GLN A 56 -15.93 10.35 -5.60
CA GLN A 56 -17.37 10.32 -5.30
C GLN A 56 -18.11 11.43 -6.04
N LYS A 57 -17.62 12.67 -5.99
CA LYS A 57 -18.23 13.81 -6.70
C LYS A 57 -18.22 13.64 -8.23
N ALA A 58 -17.28 12.88 -8.76
CA ALA A 58 -17.20 12.53 -10.18
C ALA A 58 -18.11 11.34 -10.56
N GLY A 59 -18.87 10.77 -9.62
CA GLY A 59 -19.80 9.68 -9.86
C GLY A 59 -19.19 8.28 -9.82
N ALA A 60 -18.03 8.09 -9.16
CA ALA A 60 -17.49 6.77 -8.95
C ALA A 60 -18.33 5.98 -7.93
N ASP A 61 -18.49 4.69 -8.15
CA ASP A 61 -19.19 3.76 -7.24
C ASP A 61 -18.25 3.21 -6.15
N ALA A 62 -16.95 3.19 -6.43
CA ALA A 62 -15.92 2.69 -5.51
C ALA A 62 -14.58 3.41 -5.69
N VAL A 63 -13.75 3.35 -4.66
CA VAL A 63 -12.31 3.63 -4.73
C VAL A 63 -11.53 2.44 -4.21
N GLU A 64 -10.35 2.22 -4.77
CA GLU A 64 -9.43 1.17 -4.32
C GLU A 64 -8.15 1.80 -3.77
N VAL A 65 -7.84 1.52 -2.51
CA VAL A 65 -6.57 1.90 -1.89
C VAL A 65 -5.50 0.89 -2.28
N HIS A 66 -4.44 1.35 -2.92
CA HIS A 66 -3.36 0.48 -3.36
C HIS A 66 -2.37 0.19 -2.25
N CYS A 67 -2.48 -1.00 -1.64
CA CYS A 67 -1.64 -1.49 -0.53
C CYS A 67 -0.68 -2.60 -0.96
N ALA A 68 -0.37 -2.70 -2.27
CA ALA A 68 0.39 -3.79 -2.87
C ALA A 68 1.63 -3.30 -3.64
N HIS A 69 2.38 -4.24 -4.21
CA HIS A 69 3.42 -4.07 -5.23
C HIS A 69 4.62 -3.20 -4.82
N GLY A 70 4.93 -3.08 -3.53
CA GLY A 70 6.07 -2.28 -3.05
C GLY A 70 5.86 -0.77 -3.09
N TYR A 71 4.68 -0.28 -3.50
CA TYR A 71 4.33 1.14 -3.48
C TYR A 71 4.25 1.69 -2.04
N LEU A 72 4.00 2.98 -1.89
CA LEU A 72 4.16 3.67 -0.60
C LEU A 72 3.43 2.95 0.54
N VAL A 73 2.13 2.68 0.44
CA VAL A 73 1.37 2.03 1.51
C VAL A 73 1.88 0.61 1.78
N SER A 74 2.16 -0.16 0.74
CA SER A 74 2.79 -1.48 0.86
C SER A 74 4.12 -1.43 1.60
N SER A 75 4.92 -0.37 1.39
CA SER A 75 6.22 -0.21 2.06
C SER A 75 6.11 -0.07 3.58
N PHE A 76 4.95 0.37 4.10
CA PHE A 76 4.67 0.41 5.54
C PHE A 76 4.28 -0.96 6.10
N ILE A 77 3.53 -1.74 5.35
CA ILE A 77 2.99 -3.04 5.78
C ILE A 77 4.11 -4.07 5.95
N SER A 78 5.02 -4.16 4.98
CA SER A 78 6.09 -5.17 4.94
C SER A 78 7.21 -4.87 5.94
N GLN A 79 7.54 -5.84 6.80
CA GLN A 79 8.71 -5.77 7.71
C GLN A 79 10.02 -5.60 6.96
N ARG A 80 10.08 -6.05 5.71
CA ARG A 80 11.27 -5.92 4.87
C ARG A 80 11.59 -4.46 4.54
N THR A 81 10.57 -3.64 4.28
CA THR A 81 10.70 -2.25 3.83
C THR A 81 10.40 -1.22 4.90
N ASN A 82 9.71 -1.62 5.98
CA ASN A 82 9.45 -0.76 7.11
C ASN A 82 10.44 -1.04 8.25
N LYS A 83 11.40 -0.15 8.44
CA LYS A 83 12.39 -0.18 9.53
C LYS A 83 12.19 0.97 10.52
N ARG A 84 10.99 1.56 10.53
CA ARG A 84 10.64 2.62 11.48
C ARG A 84 10.58 2.08 12.90
N VAL A 85 10.88 2.97 13.84
CA VAL A 85 10.83 2.70 15.29
C VAL A 85 9.80 3.57 16.01
N ASP A 86 9.01 4.33 15.23
CA ASP A 86 7.91 5.15 15.71
C ASP A 86 6.57 4.40 15.65
N GLU A 87 5.46 5.13 15.83
CA GLU A 87 4.10 4.58 15.82
C GLU A 87 3.65 3.97 14.48
N PHE A 88 4.42 4.13 13.40
CA PHE A 88 4.16 3.57 12.08
C PHE A 88 5.07 2.38 11.73
N GLY A 89 5.86 1.86 12.70
CA GLY A 89 6.78 0.75 12.46
C GLY A 89 6.90 -0.22 13.63
N GLY A 90 7.67 -1.29 13.44
CA GLY A 90 7.86 -2.34 14.45
C GLY A 90 6.75 -3.39 14.42
N CYS A 91 5.84 -3.42 15.41
CA CYS A 91 4.78 -4.42 15.50
C CYS A 91 3.77 -4.33 14.33
N PHE A 92 2.97 -5.39 14.18
CA PHE A 92 1.98 -5.49 13.10
C PHE A 92 1.00 -4.31 13.10
N GLU A 93 0.45 -3.96 14.25
CA GLU A 93 -0.54 -2.90 14.42
C GLU A 93 0.01 -1.54 13.98
N ASN A 94 1.27 -1.27 14.30
CA ASN A 94 1.94 -0.04 13.90
C ASN A 94 2.19 0.00 12.37
N ARG A 95 2.60 -1.12 11.78
CA ARG A 95 2.79 -1.19 10.33
C ARG A 95 1.47 -1.07 9.56
N MET A 96 0.37 -1.53 10.16
CA MET A 96 -0.98 -1.41 9.61
C MET A 96 -1.66 -0.07 9.92
N ARG A 97 -1.04 0.78 10.74
CA ARG A 97 -1.60 2.08 11.13
C ARG A 97 -1.88 2.98 9.94
N LEU A 98 -0.95 3.07 8.99
CA LEU A 98 -1.15 3.92 7.80
C LEU A 98 -2.36 3.48 6.96
N PRO A 99 -2.47 2.23 6.47
CA PRO A 99 -3.65 1.81 5.72
C PRO A 99 -4.95 1.96 6.52
N ARG A 100 -4.96 1.65 7.82
CA ARG A 100 -6.11 1.87 8.69
C ARG A 100 -6.55 3.34 8.70
N LEU A 101 -5.64 4.27 8.98
CA LEU A 101 -5.98 5.69 9.05
C LEU A 101 -6.44 6.25 7.70
N ILE A 102 -5.90 5.74 6.57
CA ILE A 102 -6.38 6.09 5.23
C ILE A 102 -7.84 5.65 5.06
N ILE A 103 -8.18 4.40 5.40
CA ILE A 103 -9.53 3.85 5.27
C ILE A 103 -10.51 4.65 6.16
N GLU A 104 -10.15 4.88 7.43
CA GLU A 104 -10.95 5.67 8.37
C GLU A 104 -11.19 7.10 7.85
N ASN A 105 -10.16 7.77 7.32
CA ASN A 105 -10.29 9.13 6.78
C ASN A 105 -11.16 9.16 5.51
N ILE A 106 -10.99 8.20 4.60
CA ILE A 106 -11.85 8.06 3.43
C ILE A 106 -13.30 7.89 3.90
N ARG A 107 -13.58 6.91 4.75
CA ARG A 107 -14.95 6.64 5.26
C ARG A 107 -15.57 7.85 5.95
N LYS A 108 -14.78 8.59 6.73
CA LYS A 108 -15.21 9.85 7.36
C LYS A 108 -15.66 10.89 6.34
N LYS A 109 -14.97 11.00 5.20
CA LYS A 109 -15.24 12.03 4.17
C LYS A 109 -16.37 11.63 3.22
N VAL A 110 -16.48 10.36 2.85
CA VAL A 110 -17.44 9.90 1.81
C VAL A 110 -18.67 9.18 2.38
N GLY A 111 -18.67 8.83 3.66
CA GLY A 111 -19.76 8.05 4.28
C GLY A 111 -19.84 6.63 3.70
N ASN A 112 -21.09 6.10 3.62
CA ASN A 112 -21.35 4.74 3.15
C ASN A 112 -21.79 4.66 1.68
N SER A 113 -21.79 5.79 0.95
CA SER A 113 -22.27 5.85 -0.43
C SER A 113 -21.18 5.54 -1.46
N LEU A 114 -19.93 5.37 -1.05
CA LEU A 114 -18.81 4.98 -1.89
C LEU A 114 -18.16 3.71 -1.31
N ALA A 115 -18.05 2.65 -2.10
CA ALA A 115 -17.36 1.45 -1.66
C ALA A 115 -15.85 1.69 -1.56
N ILE A 116 -15.22 1.13 -0.53
CA ILE A 116 -13.77 1.19 -0.31
C ILE A 116 -13.19 -0.21 -0.51
N LEU A 117 -12.37 -0.35 -1.52
CA LEU A 117 -11.62 -1.58 -1.81
C LEU A 117 -10.16 -1.40 -1.39
N CYS A 118 -9.51 -2.50 -1.01
CA CYS A 118 -8.06 -2.52 -0.83
C CYS A 118 -7.42 -3.54 -1.75
N ARG A 119 -6.31 -3.16 -2.39
CA ARG A 119 -5.49 -4.11 -3.14
C ARG A 119 -4.27 -4.48 -2.31
N ILE A 120 -4.07 -5.80 -2.06
CA ILE A 120 -2.93 -6.34 -1.31
C ILE A 120 -2.17 -7.38 -2.14
N ASN A 121 -0.94 -7.71 -1.72
CA ASN A 121 -0.23 -8.88 -2.22
C ASN A 121 -0.64 -10.14 -1.44
N SER A 122 -0.83 -11.27 -2.14
CA SER A 122 -0.89 -12.59 -1.51
C SER A 122 0.49 -13.02 -0.98
N THR A 123 1.53 -12.63 -1.69
CA THR A 123 2.93 -12.84 -1.33
C THR A 123 3.82 -11.83 -2.03
N ASP A 124 4.94 -11.45 -1.42
CA ASP A 124 5.95 -10.60 -2.03
C ASP A 124 6.97 -11.40 -2.87
N ASP A 125 6.95 -12.73 -2.78
CA ASP A 125 7.88 -13.66 -3.44
C ASP A 125 9.38 -13.38 -3.18
N VAL A 126 9.70 -12.75 -2.05
CA VAL A 126 11.07 -12.40 -1.66
C VAL A 126 11.33 -12.73 -0.20
N PRO A 127 12.55 -13.13 0.18
CA PRO A 127 12.89 -13.44 1.56
C PRO A 127 12.60 -12.26 2.52
N GLY A 128 11.84 -12.53 3.59
CA GLY A 128 11.44 -11.54 4.60
C GLY A 128 10.36 -10.56 4.13
N GLY A 129 9.78 -10.79 2.95
CA GLY A 129 8.56 -10.12 2.49
C GLY A 129 7.30 -10.74 3.09
N ILE A 130 6.15 -10.26 2.67
CA ILE A 130 4.83 -10.77 3.03
C ILE A 130 4.67 -12.18 2.43
N ASP A 131 4.21 -13.14 3.22
CA ASP A 131 3.79 -14.47 2.76
C ASP A 131 2.27 -14.61 2.79
N VAL A 132 1.76 -15.80 2.41
CA VAL A 132 0.31 -16.07 2.35
C VAL A 132 -0.34 -16.01 3.74
N HIS A 133 0.37 -16.41 4.79
CA HIS A 133 -0.13 -16.31 6.16
C HIS A 133 -0.25 -14.85 6.59
N ASP A 134 0.80 -14.05 6.37
CA ASP A 134 0.78 -12.61 6.63
C ASP A 134 -0.37 -11.93 5.87
N SER A 135 -0.53 -12.28 4.60
CA SER A 135 -1.59 -11.75 3.73
C SER A 135 -3.00 -12.04 4.28
N SER A 136 -3.21 -13.23 4.83
CA SER A 136 -4.49 -13.60 5.45
C SER A 136 -4.78 -12.75 6.70
N VAL A 137 -3.76 -12.50 7.53
CA VAL A 137 -3.89 -11.64 8.72
C VAL A 137 -4.13 -10.18 8.32
N ILE A 138 -3.42 -9.69 7.28
CA ILE A 138 -3.62 -8.35 6.72
C ILE A 138 -5.05 -8.20 6.19
N ALA A 139 -5.57 -9.20 5.46
CA ALA A 139 -6.93 -9.18 4.91
C ALA A 139 -7.99 -9.06 6.00
N ALA A 140 -7.91 -9.90 7.06
CA ALA A 140 -8.82 -9.84 8.19
C ALA A 140 -8.75 -8.48 8.92
N TYR A 141 -7.55 -7.94 9.11
CA TYR A 141 -7.38 -6.63 9.74
C TYR A 141 -8.00 -5.49 8.91
N LEU A 142 -7.88 -5.54 7.58
CA LEU A 142 -8.48 -4.53 6.69
C LEU A 142 -10.01 -4.65 6.67
N GLU A 143 -10.56 -5.86 6.74
CA GLU A 143 -12.00 -6.09 6.91
C GLU A 143 -12.50 -5.44 8.19
N ASP A 144 -11.81 -5.64 9.32
CA ASP A 144 -12.12 -4.98 10.61
C ASP A 144 -12.02 -3.44 10.52
N CYS A 145 -11.17 -2.90 9.63
CA CYS A 145 -11.10 -1.47 9.36
C CYS A 145 -12.29 -0.94 8.53
N GLY A 146 -13.17 -1.81 8.02
CA GLY A 146 -14.40 -1.44 7.33
C GLY A 146 -14.26 -1.23 5.82
N ILE A 147 -13.40 -2.00 5.15
CA ILE A 147 -13.39 -2.08 3.68
C ILE A 147 -14.60 -2.88 3.19
N ASP A 148 -15.04 -2.60 1.97
CA ASP A 148 -16.18 -3.28 1.32
C ASP A 148 -15.73 -4.43 0.40
N GLY A 149 -14.44 -4.50 0.07
CA GLY A 149 -13.92 -5.57 -0.76
C GLY A 149 -12.39 -5.61 -0.82
N LEU A 150 -11.87 -6.76 -1.21
CA LEU A 150 -10.45 -7.04 -1.29
C LEU A 150 -10.07 -7.49 -2.71
N HIS A 151 -9.01 -6.90 -3.25
CA HIS A 151 -8.40 -7.28 -4.49
C HIS A 151 -7.02 -7.89 -4.19
N VAL A 152 -6.86 -9.17 -4.43
CA VAL A 152 -5.62 -9.88 -4.14
C VAL A 152 -4.81 -10.06 -5.42
N SER A 153 -3.54 -9.65 -5.37
CA SER A 153 -2.57 -9.88 -6.42
C SER A 153 -1.33 -10.56 -5.87
N ARG A 154 -0.46 -11.02 -6.74
CA ARG A 154 0.82 -11.64 -6.39
C ARG A 154 1.95 -10.73 -6.84
N SER A 155 3.12 -10.88 -6.19
CA SER A 155 4.37 -10.17 -6.47
C SER A 155 4.43 -8.72 -5.95
N ARG A 156 5.66 -8.34 -5.67
CA ARG A 156 6.00 -7.04 -5.08
C ARG A 156 6.17 -5.93 -6.12
N HIS A 157 6.53 -6.27 -7.36
CA HIS A 157 6.94 -5.30 -8.37
C HIS A 157 6.26 -5.50 -9.72
N ILE A 158 5.94 -4.37 -10.35
CA ILE A 158 5.47 -4.30 -11.74
C ILE A 158 6.53 -4.83 -12.73
N HIS A 159 7.80 -4.87 -12.32
CA HIS A 159 8.94 -5.24 -13.16
C HIS A 159 9.58 -6.59 -12.79
N ASP A 160 9.03 -7.32 -11.82
CA ASP A 160 9.51 -8.66 -11.54
C ASP A 160 9.13 -9.60 -12.68
N GLU A 161 10.11 -10.37 -13.17
CA GLU A 161 9.92 -11.39 -14.21
C GLU A 161 8.77 -12.36 -13.87
N TYR A 162 8.48 -12.52 -12.59
CA TYR A 162 7.41 -13.38 -12.05
C TYR A 162 5.99 -12.83 -12.22
N MET A 163 5.80 -11.53 -12.46
CA MET A 163 4.46 -11.00 -12.76
C MET A 163 3.85 -11.57 -14.03
N TRP A 164 4.70 -12.04 -14.92
CA TRP A 164 4.33 -12.66 -16.20
C TRP A 164 4.61 -14.16 -16.22
N ALA A 165 4.89 -14.77 -15.04
CA ALA A 165 5.10 -16.21 -14.96
C ALA A 165 3.88 -16.95 -15.51
N PRO A 166 4.10 -18.02 -16.32
CA PRO A 166 3.01 -18.81 -16.87
C PRO A 166 2.07 -19.30 -15.76
N THR A 167 0.79 -19.38 -16.04
CA THR A 167 -0.27 -19.84 -15.12
C THR A 167 0.00 -21.21 -14.47
N THR A 168 0.91 -21.99 -15.01
CA THR A 168 1.36 -23.25 -14.40
C THR A 168 2.06 -23.11 -13.06
N LEU A 169 2.62 -21.93 -12.75
CA LEU A 169 3.18 -21.63 -11.42
C LEU A 169 2.10 -21.23 -10.39
N HIS A 170 0.87 -21.00 -10.84
CA HIS A 170 -0.27 -20.65 -10.00
C HIS A 170 -1.14 -21.86 -9.63
N ALA A 171 -0.81 -23.06 -10.10
CA ALA A 171 -1.57 -24.29 -9.88
C ALA A 171 -1.29 -24.97 -8.51
N GLY A 172 -0.86 -24.24 -7.54
CA GLY A 172 -0.52 -24.72 -6.19
C GLY A 172 -1.34 -24.09 -5.06
N PHE A 173 -2.61 -23.77 -5.31
CA PHE A 173 -3.57 -23.35 -4.27
C PHE A 173 -4.72 -24.32 -4.20
#